data_4513185129ac6546ce874b22e9b11e22
#
_entry.id   4513185129ac6546ce874b22e9b11e22
#
_cell.length_a   1.000
_cell.length_b   1.000
_cell.length_c   1.000
_cell.angle_alpha   90.00
_cell.angle_beta   90.00
_cell.angle_gamma   90.00
#
_symmetry.space_group_name_H-M   'P 1'
#
loop_
_entity.id
_entity.type
_entity.pdbx_description
1 polymer ?
#
loop_
_entity_poly.entity_id
_entity_poly.type
_entity_poly.pdbx_seq_one_letter_code
_entity_poly.pdbx_strand_id
1 'polypeptide(L)'
;RKIIKKYYSCFPLLMQMAVLLCNHHMLAAEPDNQMEIMEEAVSLCKRIEEESEDMWLARDAVSVEAVCYLMMRRPEKARELLGEDVRPAPGDDSVIAQTYLMEGNMTKADRILQISAYQHLISLTGSLASLLQLQNEKFEEILHRIFAVDAAFELSKLNPNIMAVTY
;
A
#
# COMPACT_ATOMS: atom_id res chain seq x y z
N ARG A 1 3.44 9.35 20.79
CA ARG A 1 4.55 10.28 21.17
C ARG A 1 5.53 9.70 22.20
N LYS A 2 5.10 9.07 23.31
CA LYS A 2 6.02 8.48 24.31
C LYS A 2 6.81 7.28 23.73
N ILE A 3 6.18 6.43 22.93
CA ILE A 3 6.81 5.27 22.29
C ILE A 3 7.84 5.72 21.26
N ILE A 4 7.52 6.69 20.43
CA ILE A 4 8.41 7.25 19.41
C ILE A 4 9.71 7.78 20.07
N LYS A 5 9.59 8.52 21.17
CA LYS A 5 10.75 9.04 21.90
C LYS A 5 11.63 7.94 22.50
N LYS A 6 11.03 6.82 22.94
CA LYS A 6 11.76 5.71 23.56
C LYS A 6 12.49 4.83 22.54
N TYR A 7 11.94 4.68 21.34
CA TYR A 7 12.43 3.78 20.29
C TYR A 7 12.84 4.57 19.04
N TYR A 8 13.48 5.70 19.25
CA TYR A 8 13.83 6.66 18.22
C TYR A 8 14.65 6.09 17.04
N SER A 9 15.44 5.04 17.26
CA SER A 9 16.26 4.39 16.23
C SER A 9 15.72 3.04 15.76
N CYS A 10 14.48 2.68 16.16
CA CYS A 10 13.84 1.45 15.68
C CYS A 10 12.96 1.77 14.48
N PHE A 11 13.55 1.86 13.29
CA PHE A 11 12.85 2.26 12.07
C PHE A 11 11.64 1.36 11.71
N PRO A 12 11.67 0.02 11.86
CA PRO A 12 10.48 -0.80 11.67
C PRO A 12 9.31 -0.40 12.59
N LEU A 13 9.58 -0.02 13.83
CA LEU A 13 8.56 0.46 14.75
C LEU A 13 8.05 1.84 14.36
N LEU A 14 8.94 2.74 13.93
CA LEU A 14 8.53 4.06 13.42
C LEU A 14 7.64 3.93 12.19
N MET A 15 7.93 2.98 11.31
CA MET A 15 7.10 2.68 10.15
C MET A 15 5.69 2.21 10.55
N GLN A 16 5.59 1.28 11.50
CA GLN A 16 4.30 0.85 12.03
C GLN A 16 3.52 2.01 12.66
N MET A 17 4.22 2.90 13.37
CA MET A 17 3.60 4.10 13.95
C MET A 17 3.10 5.07 12.87
N ALA A 18 3.87 5.29 11.79
CA ALA A 18 3.44 6.14 10.68
C ALA A 18 2.18 5.57 10.01
N VAL A 19 2.16 4.27 9.73
CA VAL A 19 0.97 3.58 9.17
C VAL A 19 -0.23 3.67 10.12
N LEU A 20 -0.02 3.49 11.42
CA LEU A 20 -1.09 3.62 12.41
C LEU A 20 -1.68 5.03 12.45
N LEU A 21 -0.82 6.06 12.46
CA LEU A 21 -1.25 7.46 12.43
C LEU A 21 -2.02 7.78 11.14
N CYS A 22 -1.50 7.34 9.99
CA CYS A 22 -2.15 7.51 8.70
C CYS A 22 -3.55 6.88 8.68
N ASN A 23 -3.69 5.62 9.12
CA ASN A 23 -4.96 4.89 9.06
C ASN A 23 -6.00 5.36 10.08
N HIS A 24 -5.58 5.95 11.18
CA HIS A 24 -6.47 6.28 12.30
C HIS A 24 -6.56 7.77 12.62
N HIS A 25 -6.03 8.67 11.77
CA HIS A 25 -6.10 10.12 11.97
C HIS A 25 -7.53 10.64 12.17
N MET A 26 -8.50 10.03 11.49
CA MET A 26 -9.92 10.38 11.59
C MET A 26 -10.55 10.13 12.96
N LEU A 27 -9.87 9.42 13.86
CA LEU A 27 -10.34 9.24 15.24
C LEU A 27 -10.17 10.50 16.10
N ALA A 28 -9.36 11.46 15.65
CA ALA A 28 -9.28 12.77 16.29
C ALA A 28 -10.55 13.58 15.97
N ALA A 29 -11.15 14.17 17.02
CA ALA A 29 -12.42 14.88 16.90
C ALA A 29 -12.30 16.20 16.08
N GLU A 30 -11.14 16.86 16.20
CA GLU A 30 -10.92 18.17 15.59
C GLU A 30 -10.09 18.04 14.30
N PRO A 31 -10.48 18.73 13.20
CA PRO A 31 -9.76 18.71 11.93
C PRO A 31 -8.27 19.10 12.05
N ASP A 32 -7.98 20.11 12.89
CA ASP A 32 -6.60 20.56 13.12
C ASP A 32 -5.75 19.45 13.75
N ASN A 33 -6.30 18.71 14.70
CA ASN A 33 -5.64 17.56 15.30
C ASN A 33 -5.44 16.41 14.30
N GLN A 34 -6.39 16.20 13.37
CA GLN A 34 -6.24 15.22 12.29
C GLN A 34 -5.06 15.59 11.39
N MET A 35 -4.93 16.88 11.04
CA MET A 35 -3.83 17.37 10.23
C MET A 35 -2.48 17.23 10.94
N GLU A 36 -2.40 17.57 12.23
CA GLU A 36 -1.19 17.39 13.03
C GLU A 36 -0.74 15.92 13.09
N ILE A 37 -1.69 14.98 13.22
CA ILE A 37 -1.41 13.55 13.22
C ILE A 37 -0.82 13.11 11.86
N MET A 38 -1.36 13.62 10.75
CA MET A 38 -0.85 13.32 9.41
C MET A 38 0.54 13.91 9.19
N GLU A 39 0.80 15.12 9.67
CA GLU A 39 2.14 15.73 9.61
C GLU A 39 3.16 14.99 10.47
N GLU A 40 2.75 14.45 11.63
CA GLU A 40 3.58 13.56 12.43
C GLU A 40 3.91 12.27 11.67
N ALA A 41 2.94 11.65 10.99
CA ALA A 41 3.16 10.48 10.15
C ALA A 41 4.18 10.75 9.02
N VAL A 42 4.02 11.88 8.31
CA VAL A 42 4.98 12.34 7.28
C VAL A 42 6.39 12.52 7.87
N SER A 43 6.50 13.14 9.04
CA SER A 43 7.79 13.34 9.70
C SER A 43 8.49 12.02 10.05
N LEU A 44 7.74 10.98 10.44
CA LEU A 44 8.29 9.65 10.70
C LEU A 44 8.77 8.98 9.41
N CYS A 45 8.00 9.10 8.31
CA CYS A 45 8.37 8.56 7.00
C CYS A 45 9.68 9.19 6.51
N LYS A 46 9.77 10.51 6.47
CA LYS A 46 10.98 11.23 6.05
C LYS A 46 12.21 10.81 6.83
N ARG A 47 12.06 10.64 8.13
CA ARG A 47 13.15 10.20 8.95
C ARG A 47 13.62 8.78 8.61
N ILE A 48 12.68 7.87 8.31
CA ILE A 48 13.02 6.50 7.87
C ILE A 48 13.77 6.55 6.55
N GLU A 49 13.35 7.41 5.61
CA GLU A 49 14.01 7.60 4.32
C GLU A 49 15.45 8.11 4.46
N GLU A 50 15.65 9.06 5.36
CA GLU A 50 16.96 9.74 5.54
C GLU A 50 17.95 8.91 6.37
N GLU A 51 17.49 8.16 7.37
CA GLU A 51 18.35 7.55 8.38
C GLU A 51 18.38 6.01 8.34
N SER A 52 17.45 5.34 7.62
CA SER A 52 17.42 3.88 7.55
C SER A 52 18.43 3.34 6.55
N GLU A 53 19.22 2.34 6.95
CA GLU A 53 20.06 1.56 6.04
C GLU A 53 19.27 0.51 5.24
N ASP A 54 18.01 0.23 5.64
CA ASP A 54 17.11 -0.68 4.94
C ASP A 54 16.42 0.03 3.79
N MET A 55 16.91 -0.20 2.56
CA MET A 55 16.37 0.40 1.34
C MET A 55 14.90 0.04 1.08
N TRP A 56 14.45 -1.16 1.49
CA TRP A 56 13.05 -1.56 1.33
C TRP A 56 12.15 -0.79 2.27
N LEU A 57 12.58 -0.65 3.52
CA LEU A 57 11.85 0.13 4.51
C LEU A 57 11.77 1.60 4.13
N ALA A 58 12.87 2.17 3.61
CA ALA A 58 12.88 3.54 3.08
C ALA A 58 11.90 3.71 1.91
N ARG A 59 11.87 2.78 0.96
CA ARG A 59 10.91 2.79 -0.16
C ARG A 59 9.44 2.68 0.32
N ASP A 60 9.18 1.82 1.31
CA ASP A 60 7.85 1.72 1.89
C ASP A 60 7.45 3.03 2.60
N ALA A 61 8.39 3.72 3.24
CA ALA A 61 8.16 5.01 3.88
C ALA A 61 7.76 6.08 2.85
N VAL A 62 8.42 6.16 1.69
CA VAL A 62 8.03 7.03 0.56
C VAL A 62 6.58 6.78 0.16
N SER A 63 6.18 5.51 0.05
CA SER A 63 4.81 5.16 -0.33
C SER A 63 3.78 5.60 0.70
N VAL A 64 4.06 5.43 1.99
CA VAL A 64 3.18 5.89 3.07
C VAL A 64 3.13 7.41 3.15
N GLU A 65 4.26 8.10 2.96
CA GLU A 65 4.31 9.56 2.89
C GLU A 65 3.43 10.10 1.77
N ALA A 66 3.52 9.50 0.58
CA ALA A 66 2.67 9.88 -0.55
C ALA A 66 1.17 9.72 -0.24
N VAL A 67 0.77 8.61 0.40
CA VAL A 67 -0.62 8.40 0.86
C VAL A 67 -1.03 9.48 1.88
N CYS A 68 -0.16 9.83 2.82
CA CYS A 68 -0.43 10.91 3.77
C CYS A 68 -0.68 12.24 3.05
N TYR A 69 0.12 12.58 2.02
CA TYR A 69 -0.11 13.79 1.24
C TYR A 69 -1.44 13.77 0.46
N LEU A 70 -1.83 12.62 -0.10
CA LEU A 70 -3.14 12.49 -0.74
C LEU A 70 -4.29 12.73 0.25
N MET A 71 -4.20 12.18 1.47
CA MET A 71 -5.20 12.39 2.51
C MET A 71 -5.25 13.84 2.98
N MET A 72 -4.11 14.54 3.01
CA MET A 72 -4.02 15.97 3.29
C MET A 72 -4.43 16.87 2.11
N ARG A 73 -4.94 16.31 1.01
CA ARG A 73 -5.31 17.04 -0.21
C ARG A 73 -4.14 17.81 -0.85
N ARG A 74 -2.93 17.23 -0.80
CA ARG A 74 -1.69 17.76 -1.39
C ARG A 74 -1.16 16.81 -2.49
N PRO A 75 -1.92 16.56 -3.59
CA PRO A 75 -1.56 15.57 -4.61
C PRO A 75 -0.27 15.90 -5.36
N GLU A 76 0.10 17.17 -5.47
CA GLU A 76 1.34 17.63 -6.06
C GLU A 76 2.56 17.03 -5.33
N LYS A 77 2.55 17.01 -4.00
CA LYS A 77 3.63 16.43 -3.20
C LYS A 77 3.73 14.91 -3.35
N ALA A 78 2.60 14.22 -3.47
CA ALA A 78 2.60 12.80 -3.73
C ALA A 78 3.21 12.49 -5.10
N ARG A 79 2.94 13.30 -6.14
CA ARG A 79 3.56 13.14 -7.47
C ARG A 79 5.05 13.49 -7.47
N GLU A 80 5.47 14.49 -6.72
CA GLU A 80 6.91 14.80 -6.55
C GLU A 80 7.69 13.61 -6.00
N LEU A 81 7.10 12.85 -5.05
CA LEU A 81 7.72 11.67 -4.45
C LEU A 81 7.71 10.45 -5.38
N LEU A 82 6.56 10.16 -5.99
CA LEU A 82 6.36 8.91 -6.73
C LEU A 82 6.68 9.03 -8.22
N GLY A 83 6.78 10.26 -8.74
CA GLY A 83 6.87 10.55 -10.16
C GLY A 83 5.50 10.66 -10.83
N GLU A 84 5.49 11.11 -12.08
CA GLU A 84 4.26 11.35 -12.85
C GLU A 84 3.82 10.12 -13.62
N ASP A 85 4.74 9.23 -13.98
CA ASP A 85 4.50 8.08 -14.84
C ASP A 85 4.74 6.75 -14.13
N VAL A 86 3.86 5.79 -14.39
CA VAL A 86 4.06 4.40 -13.98
C VAL A 86 5.04 3.73 -14.93
N ARG A 87 6.17 3.28 -14.41
CA ARG A 87 7.13 2.45 -15.16
C ARG A 87 6.82 0.98 -14.91
N PRO A 88 6.42 0.22 -15.95
CA PRO A 88 6.30 -1.23 -15.81
C PRO A 88 7.66 -1.81 -15.40
N ALA A 89 7.68 -2.56 -14.33
CA ALA A 89 8.86 -3.31 -13.89
C ALA A 89 8.52 -4.79 -13.83
N PRO A 90 9.44 -5.69 -14.23
CA PRO A 90 9.27 -7.11 -13.96
C PRO A 90 9.20 -7.30 -12.44
N GLY A 91 8.28 -8.16 -12.00
CA GLY A 91 8.13 -8.48 -10.58
C GLY A 91 9.35 -9.28 -10.10
N ASP A 92 10.08 -8.75 -9.13
CA ASP A 92 11.23 -9.42 -8.52
C ASP A 92 10.83 -10.78 -7.91
N ASP A 93 9.59 -10.89 -7.43
CA ASP A 93 9.04 -12.11 -6.81
C ASP A 93 9.09 -13.30 -7.77
N SER A 94 8.76 -13.12 -9.06
CA SER A 94 8.83 -14.20 -10.03
C SER A 94 10.27 -14.65 -10.29
N VAL A 95 11.21 -13.71 -10.29
CA VAL A 95 12.65 -14.02 -10.41
C VAL A 95 13.13 -14.77 -9.17
N ILE A 96 12.79 -14.30 -7.98
CA ILE A 96 13.14 -14.95 -6.70
C ILE A 96 12.53 -16.36 -6.64
N ALA A 97 11.26 -16.53 -7.03
CA ALA A 97 10.63 -17.84 -7.07
C ALA A 97 11.38 -18.80 -8.03
N GLN A 98 11.81 -18.30 -9.20
CA GLN A 98 12.61 -19.10 -10.16
C GLN A 98 13.95 -19.54 -9.57
N THR A 99 14.64 -18.68 -8.80
CA THR A 99 15.89 -19.10 -8.13
C THR A 99 15.66 -20.29 -7.19
N TYR A 100 14.58 -20.25 -6.38
CA TYR A 100 14.23 -21.35 -5.50
C TYR A 100 13.80 -22.62 -6.25
N LEU A 101 13.13 -22.47 -7.40
CA LEU A 101 12.83 -23.62 -8.26
C LEU A 101 14.11 -24.28 -8.79
N MET A 102 15.09 -23.49 -9.23
CA MET A 102 16.39 -23.99 -9.70
C MET A 102 17.19 -24.67 -8.58
N GLU A 103 17.04 -24.21 -7.34
CA GLU A 103 17.64 -24.82 -6.14
C GLU A 103 16.87 -26.06 -5.65
N GLY A 104 15.75 -26.41 -6.26
CA GLY A 104 14.88 -27.51 -5.85
C GLY A 104 14.02 -27.23 -4.63
N ASN A 105 13.96 -25.99 -4.18
CA ASN A 105 13.17 -25.59 -3.01
C ASN A 105 11.74 -25.19 -3.39
N MET A 106 10.94 -26.19 -3.76
CA MET A 106 9.57 -26.02 -4.22
C MET A 106 8.69 -25.30 -3.19
N THR A 107 8.87 -25.58 -1.90
CA THR A 107 8.05 -24.99 -0.83
C THR A 107 8.23 -23.48 -0.73
N LYS A 108 9.47 -22.98 -0.84
CA LYS A 108 9.74 -21.54 -0.83
C LYS A 108 9.24 -20.87 -2.11
N ALA A 109 9.47 -21.49 -3.27
CA ALA A 109 8.99 -20.98 -4.54
C ALA A 109 7.46 -20.83 -4.54
N ASP A 110 6.74 -21.88 -4.12
CA ASP A 110 5.29 -21.87 -4.01
C ASP A 110 4.79 -20.76 -3.09
N ARG A 111 5.38 -20.64 -1.90
CA ARG A 111 4.99 -19.56 -0.95
C ARG A 111 5.16 -18.16 -1.53
N ILE A 112 6.27 -17.91 -2.24
CA ILE A 112 6.52 -16.59 -2.85
C ILE A 112 5.49 -16.32 -3.93
N LEU A 113 5.21 -17.29 -4.81
CA LEU A 113 4.23 -17.12 -5.87
C LEU A 113 2.82 -16.93 -5.34
N GLN A 114 2.43 -17.61 -4.26
CA GLN A 114 1.13 -17.40 -3.61
C GLN A 114 0.99 -15.97 -3.04
N ILE A 115 2.03 -15.48 -2.34
CA ILE A 115 2.04 -14.11 -1.80
C ILE A 115 1.95 -13.10 -2.94
N SER A 116 2.75 -13.27 -3.99
CA SER A 116 2.76 -12.39 -5.16
C SER A 116 1.40 -12.38 -5.86
N ALA A 117 0.81 -13.55 -6.11
CA ALA A 117 -0.51 -13.66 -6.71
C ALA A 117 -1.59 -12.94 -5.89
N TYR A 118 -1.57 -13.09 -4.57
CA TYR A 118 -2.48 -12.38 -3.67
C TYR A 118 -2.31 -10.86 -3.75
N GLN A 119 -1.07 -10.36 -3.69
CA GLN A 119 -0.79 -8.92 -3.78
C GLN A 119 -1.25 -8.31 -5.12
N HIS A 120 -1.01 -9.02 -6.23
CA HIS A 120 -1.48 -8.58 -7.55
C HIS A 120 -3.01 -8.59 -7.67
N LEU A 121 -3.66 -9.56 -7.06
CA LEU A 121 -5.13 -9.62 -7.01
C LEU A 121 -5.71 -8.42 -6.25
N ILE A 122 -5.14 -8.08 -5.07
CA ILE A 122 -5.53 -6.89 -4.32
C ILE A 122 -5.31 -5.61 -5.12
N SER A 123 -4.16 -5.51 -5.79
CA SER A 123 -3.84 -4.35 -6.64
C SER A 123 -4.81 -4.21 -7.82
N LEU A 124 -5.16 -5.33 -8.46
CA LEU A 124 -6.13 -5.35 -9.55
C LEU A 124 -7.50 -4.87 -9.09
N THR A 125 -8.00 -5.39 -7.96
CA THR A 125 -9.31 -4.99 -7.44
C THR A 125 -9.36 -3.51 -7.04
N GLY A 126 -8.30 -2.99 -6.42
CA GLY A 126 -8.17 -1.58 -6.11
C GLY A 126 -8.16 -0.69 -7.36
N SER A 127 -7.45 -1.12 -8.41
CA SER A 127 -7.41 -0.40 -9.69
C SER A 127 -8.78 -0.41 -10.38
N LEU A 128 -9.49 -1.54 -10.38
CA LEU A 128 -10.84 -1.64 -10.94
C LEU A 128 -11.84 -0.75 -10.18
N ALA A 129 -11.77 -0.71 -8.85
CA ALA A 129 -12.60 0.18 -8.03
C ALA A 129 -12.34 1.66 -8.36
N SER A 130 -11.07 2.04 -8.55
CA SER A 130 -10.71 3.41 -8.96
C SER A 130 -11.21 3.74 -10.37
N LEU A 131 -11.10 2.80 -11.31
CA LEU A 131 -11.63 2.97 -12.68
C LEU A 131 -13.15 3.11 -12.70
N LEU A 132 -13.86 2.41 -11.80
CA LEU A 132 -15.31 2.53 -11.67
C LEU A 132 -15.73 3.97 -11.31
N GLN A 133 -14.94 4.65 -10.46
CA GLN A 133 -15.18 6.05 -10.09
C GLN A 133 -14.82 7.04 -11.20
N LEU A 134 -13.82 6.71 -12.03
CA LEU A 134 -13.31 7.63 -13.06
C LEU A 134 -14.04 7.52 -14.40
N GLN A 135 -14.55 6.34 -14.75
CA GLN A 135 -15.09 6.03 -16.10
C GLN A 135 -16.57 5.69 -16.04
N ASN A 136 -17.42 6.70 -15.78
CA ASN A 136 -18.88 6.52 -15.69
C ASN A 136 -19.49 5.89 -16.97
N GLU A 137 -18.93 6.18 -18.15
CA GLU A 137 -19.40 5.63 -19.43
C GLU A 137 -19.16 4.12 -19.57
N LYS A 138 -18.21 3.56 -18.81
CA LYS A 138 -17.85 2.13 -18.79
C LYS A 138 -18.24 1.43 -17.50
N PHE A 139 -19.11 2.04 -16.72
CA PHE A 139 -19.51 1.55 -15.40
C PHE A 139 -19.91 0.07 -15.44
N GLU A 140 -20.84 -0.31 -16.32
CA GLU A 140 -21.32 -1.68 -16.43
C GLU A 140 -20.21 -2.69 -16.82
N GLU A 141 -19.32 -2.28 -17.73
CA GLU A 141 -18.20 -3.13 -18.15
C GLU A 141 -17.22 -3.38 -17.00
N ILE A 142 -16.86 -2.32 -16.26
CA ILE A 142 -15.93 -2.43 -15.14
C ILE A 142 -16.56 -3.22 -13.99
N LEU A 143 -17.83 -2.98 -13.70
CA LEU A 143 -18.58 -3.72 -12.68
C LEU A 143 -18.65 -5.22 -13.02
N HIS A 144 -18.90 -5.57 -14.28
CA HIS A 144 -18.86 -6.95 -14.73
C HIS A 144 -17.49 -7.60 -14.53
N ARG A 145 -16.39 -6.85 -14.76
CA ARG A 145 -15.02 -7.35 -14.49
C ARG A 145 -14.79 -7.59 -13.01
N ILE A 146 -15.27 -6.70 -12.13
CA ILE A 146 -15.17 -6.88 -10.67
C ILE A 146 -15.90 -8.15 -10.24
N PHE A 147 -17.13 -8.37 -10.69
CA PHE A 147 -17.87 -9.58 -10.37
C PHE A 147 -17.23 -10.84 -10.94
N ALA A 148 -16.63 -10.77 -12.14
CA ALA A 148 -15.90 -11.91 -12.69
C ALA A 148 -14.68 -12.29 -11.84
N VAL A 149 -13.95 -11.31 -11.34
CA VAL A 149 -12.82 -11.53 -10.42
C VAL A 149 -13.31 -12.09 -9.08
N ASP A 150 -14.39 -11.56 -8.52
CA ASP A 150 -14.97 -12.07 -7.28
C ASP A 150 -15.45 -13.51 -7.43
N ALA A 151 -16.15 -13.82 -8.53
CA ALA A 151 -16.61 -15.19 -8.81
C ALA A 151 -15.47 -16.19 -8.98
N ALA A 152 -14.33 -15.74 -9.55
CA ALA A 152 -13.16 -16.59 -9.77
C ALA A 152 -12.34 -16.86 -8.51
N PHE A 153 -12.24 -15.87 -7.61
CA PHE A 153 -11.33 -15.90 -6.47
C PHE A 153 -12.02 -15.84 -5.11
N GLU A 154 -13.36 -15.73 -5.07
CA GLU A 154 -14.13 -15.62 -3.82
C GLU A 154 -13.56 -14.56 -2.86
N LEU A 155 -13.38 -13.34 -3.36
CA LEU A 155 -12.65 -12.24 -2.68
C LEU A 155 -13.12 -12.01 -1.25
N SER A 156 -14.41 -12.14 -0.98
CA SER A 156 -15.00 -12.00 0.35
C SER A 156 -14.48 -13.03 1.35
N LYS A 157 -14.07 -14.21 0.88
CA LYS A 157 -13.46 -15.25 1.73
C LYS A 157 -11.98 -14.98 1.97
N LEU A 158 -11.30 -14.34 1.00
CA LEU A 158 -9.88 -13.96 1.13
C LEU A 158 -9.71 -12.77 2.07
N ASN A 159 -10.51 -11.74 1.89
CA ASN A 159 -10.49 -10.55 2.73
C ASN A 159 -11.86 -9.84 2.67
N PRO A 160 -12.63 -9.84 3.78
CA PRO A 160 -13.96 -9.22 3.81
C PRO A 160 -13.98 -7.73 3.43
N ASN A 161 -12.84 -7.03 3.63
CA ASN A 161 -12.75 -5.60 3.35
C ASN A 161 -12.53 -5.29 1.86
N ILE A 162 -12.12 -6.24 1.03
CA ILE A 162 -11.90 -6.00 -0.41
C ILE A 162 -13.19 -5.57 -1.09
N MET A 163 -14.30 -6.25 -0.78
CA MET A 163 -15.60 -5.94 -1.39
C MET A 163 -16.21 -4.65 -0.84
N ALA A 164 -15.87 -4.23 0.38
CA ALA A 164 -16.34 -2.98 0.95
C ALA A 164 -15.83 -1.73 0.21
N VAL A 165 -14.75 -1.85 -0.55
CA VAL A 165 -14.20 -0.75 -1.39
C VAL A 165 -14.93 -0.65 -2.73
N THR A 166 -15.66 -1.69 -3.14
CA THR A 166 -16.36 -1.79 -4.44
C THR A 166 -17.85 -1.52 -4.37
N TYR A 167 -18.44 -1.46 -3.16
CA TYR A 167 -19.83 -1.07 -2.88
C TYR A 167 -19.90 0.32 -2.22
#